data_6aea2a41acb15300432a3ef18d680126
#
_entry.id   6aea2a41acb15300432a3ef18d680126
#
_cell.length_a   1.000
_cell.length_b   1.000
_cell.length_c   1.000
_cell.angle_alpha   90.00
_cell.angle_beta   90.00
_cell.angle_gamma   90.00
#
_symmetry.space_group_name_H-M   'P 1'
#
loop_
_entity.id
_entity.type
_entity.pdbx_description
1 polymer ?
#
loop_
_entity_poly.entity_id
_entity_poly.type
_entity_poly.pdbx_seq_one_letter_code
_entity_poly.pdbx_strand_id
1 'polypeptide(L)'
;MADVALGVRNDGSDGTTPLALRKALAALFPHAGILSGLGVRGSSSLAYSVAAGVAVCSKGSGDGSTIAAVPAGSTPAVAANGTGFPRIDAVWVTSHDRDQGDPDNHVALGVTQGAPAASPARPAVPAYATVLAYMRLPAGATTTAQATMEARGDAATASGGTLGLLGEAALNADKRISTGGSWSDFYTVAVTVTVPSRHLVRVDYRATLVTPGGNTGWTRVRPYLTVDGAEVAGSRRKWPAWAGPELTHSSSCATELAAGQHTVELHLAYDGGDWGLSIVDGGTGGAALSVWDEGAA
;
A
#
# COMPACT_ATOMS: atom_id res chain seq x y z
N MET A 1 1.51 -25.38 -31.00
CA MET A 1 0.70 -24.21 -30.61
C MET A 1 1.10 -23.10 -31.57
N ALA A 2 0.15 -22.54 -32.32
CA ALA A 2 0.46 -21.42 -33.18
C ALA A 2 0.80 -20.19 -32.31
N ASP A 3 1.78 -19.41 -32.72
CA ASP A 3 2.13 -18.16 -32.07
C ASP A 3 1.03 -17.14 -32.33
N VAL A 4 0.36 -16.67 -31.29
CA VAL A 4 -0.78 -15.77 -31.42
C VAL A 4 -0.34 -14.35 -31.10
N ALA A 5 -0.44 -13.45 -32.07
CA ALA A 5 -0.26 -12.03 -31.87
C ALA A 5 -1.60 -11.36 -31.53
N LEU A 6 -1.63 -10.50 -30.49
CA LEU A 6 -2.80 -9.70 -30.14
C LEU A 6 -3.04 -8.59 -31.18
N GLY A 7 -4.31 -8.34 -31.46
CA GLY A 7 -4.71 -7.35 -32.47
C GLY A 7 -4.70 -7.87 -33.90
N VAL A 8 -4.28 -9.11 -34.12
CA VAL A 8 -4.40 -9.78 -35.42
C VAL A 8 -5.77 -10.45 -35.49
N ARG A 9 -6.42 -10.36 -36.66
CA ARG A 9 -7.74 -10.96 -36.88
C ARG A 9 -7.68 -12.48 -36.68
N ASN A 10 -8.63 -13.02 -35.93
CA ASN A 10 -8.84 -14.45 -35.81
C ASN A 10 -9.57 -14.95 -37.06
N ASP A 11 -9.04 -15.95 -37.73
CA ASP A 11 -9.60 -16.57 -38.93
C ASP A 11 -10.23 -17.94 -38.66
N GLY A 12 -10.32 -18.31 -37.37
CA GLY A 12 -10.86 -19.59 -36.92
C GLY A 12 -9.82 -20.60 -36.51
N SER A 13 -8.56 -20.46 -36.97
CA SER A 13 -7.42 -21.31 -36.59
C SER A 13 -6.32 -20.51 -35.90
N ASP A 14 -6.09 -19.28 -36.32
CA ASP A 14 -5.02 -18.39 -35.86
C ASP A 14 -5.55 -17.00 -35.54
N GLY A 15 -4.76 -16.19 -34.82
CA GLY A 15 -5.11 -14.82 -34.46
C GLY A 15 -5.51 -14.67 -32.98
N THR A 16 -6.07 -13.50 -32.63
CA THR A 16 -6.40 -13.14 -31.25
C THR A 16 -7.43 -14.08 -30.65
N THR A 17 -7.06 -14.73 -29.54
CA THR A 17 -7.96 -15.56 -28.74
C THR A 17 -8.25 -14.90 -27.38
N PRO A 18 -9.38 -15.23 -26.71
CA PRO A 18 -9.65 -14.73 -25.36
C PRO A 18 -8.53 -15.07 -24.37
N LEU A 19 -7.96 -16.27 -24.45
CA LEU A 19 -6.85 -16.70 -23.58
C LEU A 19 -5.57 -15.86 -23.84
N ALA A 20 -5.22 -15.62 -25.10
CA ALA A 20 -4.04 -14.79 -25.42
C ALA A 20 -4.22 -13.36 -24.93
N LEU A 21 -5.43 -12.79 -25.10
CA LEU A 21 -5.76 -11.47 -24.55
C LEU A 21 -5.65 -11.43 -23.03
N ARG A 22 -6.20 -12.43 -22.32
CA ARG A 22 -6.10 -12.51 -20.86
C ARG A 22 -4.65 -12.60 -20.37
N LYS A 23 -3.80 -13.34 -21.04
CA LYS A 23 -2.37 -13.43 -20.72
C LYS A 23 -1.63 -12.10 -20.93
N ALA A 24 -1.94 -11.38 -21.98
CA ALA A 24 -1.38 -10.06 -22.20
C ALA A 24 -1.86 -9.04 -21.15
N LEU A 25 -3.14 -9.09 -20.77
CA LEU A 25 -3.67 -8.25 -19.69
C LEU A 25 -3.00 -8.56 -18.35
N ALA A 26 -2.72 -9.82 -18.05
CA ALA A 26 -1.98 -10.22 -16.85
C ALA A 26 -0.52 -9.72 -16.87
N ALA A 27 0.10 -9.65 -18.05
CA ALA A 27 1.44 -9.05 -18.18
C ALA A 27 1.43 -7.52 -18.04
N LEU A 28 0.37 -6.86 -18.53
CA LEU A 28 0.18 -5.41 -18.37
C LEU A 28 -0.22 -5.02 -16.95
N PHE A 29 -1.02 -5.86 -16.28
CA PHE A 29 -1.51 -5.66 -14.93
C PHE A 29 -1.18 -6.89 -14.08
N PRO A 30 0.03 -7.00 -13.54
CA PRO A 30 0.45 -8.18 -12.77
C PRO A 30 -0.39 -8.40 -11.50
N HIS A 31 -1.14 -7.37 -11.06
CA HIS A 31 -2.00 -7.45 -9.88
C HIS A 31 -3.43 -7.07 -10.20
N ALA A 32 -4.36 -7.95 -9.78
CA ALA A 32 -5.79 -7.66 -9.79
C ALA A 32 -6.10 -6.52 -8.83
N GLY A 33 -7.06 -5.66 -9.19
CA GLY A 33 -7.42 -4.50 -8.36
C GLY A 33 -8.31 -3.51 -9.10
N ILE A 34 -8.55 -2.38 -8.47
CA ILE A 34 -9.38 -1.30 -8.99
C ILE A 34 -8.55 -0.43 -9.95
N LEU A 35 -8.99 -0.28 -11.20
CA LEU A 35 -8.41 0.67 -12.15
C LEU A 35 -9.03 2.07 -12.00
N SER A 36 -10.36 2.12 -11.87
CA SER A 36 -11.06 3.41 -11.73
C SER A 36 -12.44 3.22 -11.12
N GLY A 37 -12.98 4.26 -10.47
CA GLY A 37 -14.33 4.26 -9.92
C GLY A 37 -14.55 3.22 -8.83
N LEU A 38 -15.63 2.46 -8.91
CA LEU A 38 -16.02 1.35 -8.03
C LEU A 38 -16.13 1.75 -6.55
N GLY A 39 -16.50 3.00 -6.27
CA GLY A 39 -16.75 3.45 -4.90
C GLY A 39 -17.90 2.68 -4.28
N VAL A 40 -17.71 2.12 -3.08
CA VAL A 40 -18.70 1.35 -2.34
C VAL A 40 -19.29 2.21 -1.23
N ARG A 41 -20.62 2.16 -1.09
CA ARG A 41 -21.35 2.84 0.00
C ARG A 41 -22.47 1.97 0.53
N GLY A 42 -22.86 2.20 1.77
CA GLY A 42 -24.10 1.66 2.31
C GLY A 42 -25.32 2.29 1.62
N SER A 43 -26.46 1.61 1.70
CA SER A 43 -27.75 2.06 1.16
C SER A 43 -28.86 1.94 2.20
N SER A 44 -30.03 2.51 1.93
CA SER A 44 -31.22 2.36 2.79
C SER A 44 -31.80 0.95 2.79
N SER A 45 -31.21 0.04 2.03
CA SER A 45 -31.57 -1.38 1.99
C SER A 45 -30.46 -2.23 2.65
N LEU A 46 -30.62 -3.55 2.59
CA LEU A 46 -29.62 -4.53 3.00
C LEU A 46 -28.68 -4.92 1.82
N ALA A 47 -28.27 -3.96 0.99
CA ALA A 47 -27.33 -4.15 -0.09
C ALA A 47 -26.36 -2.97 -0.14
N TYR A 48 -25.13 -3.19 -0.58
CA TYR A 48 -24.16 -2.11 -0.81
C TYR A 48 -24.32 -1.54 -2.21
N SER A 49 -24.29 -0.22 -2.34
CA SER A 49 -24.25 0.48 -3.62
C SER A 49 -22.80 0.55 -4.12
N VAL A 50 -22.59 0.24 -5.40
CA VAL A 50 -21.30 0.29 -6.07
C VAL A 50 -21.40 1.26 -7.24
N ALA A 51 -20.52 2.26 -7.28
CA ALA A 51 -20.44 3.21 -8.40
C ALA A 51 -19.86 2.52 -9.65
N ALA A 52 -20.17 3.06 -10.83
CA ALA A 52 -19.56 2.59 -12.07
C ALA A 52 -18.03 2.70 -12.01
N GLY A 53 -17.35 1.77 -12.68
CA GLY A 53 -15.89 1.76 -12.74
C GLY A 53 -15.33 0.54 -13.43
N VAL A 54 -14.03 0.35 -13.28
CA VAL A 54 -13.28 -0.72 -13.96
C VAL A 54 -12.34 -1.39 -12.97
N ALA A 55 -12.27 -2.72 -13.02
CA ALA A 55 -11.33 -3.53 -12.26
C ALA A 55 -10.58 -4.51 -13.14
N VAL A 56 -9.37 -4.88 -12.73
CA VAL A 56 -8.67 -6.07 -13.22
C VAL A 56 -9.06 -7.23 -12.33
N CYS A 57 -9.57 -8.31 -12.94
CA CYS A 57 -9.91 -9.55 -12.24
C CYS A 57 -8.95 -10.65 -12.69
N SER A 58 -8.32 -11.35 -11.73
CA SER A 58 -7.50 -12.51 -12.02
C SER A 58 -8.37 -13.70 -12.46
N LYS A 59 -7.81 -14.55 -13.30
CA LYS A 59 -8.35 -15.89 -13.62
C LYS A 59 -7.36 -17.00 -13.23
N GLY A 60 -6.34 -16.64 -12.43
CA GLY A 60 -5.26 -17.55 -12.07
C GLY A 60 -4.06 -17.49 -13.02
N SER A 61 -2.94 -18.06 -12.60
CA SER A 61 -1.65 -17.98 -13.32
C SER A 61 -1.67 -18.62 -14.70
N GLY A 62 -2.53 -19.62 -14.93
CA GLY A 62 -2.67 -20.29 -16.23
C GLY A 62 -3.53 -19.51 -17.22
N ASP A 63 -4.51 -18.76 -16.73
CA ASP A 63 -5.60 -18.18 -17.52
C ASP A 63 -5.57 -16.65 -17.61
N GLY A 64 -4.65 -16.03 -16.89
CA GLY A 64 -4.37 -14.60 -16.99
C GLY A 64 -5.39 -13.72 -16.26
N SER A 65 -5.68 -12.53 -16.81
CA SER A 65 -6.56 -11.53 -16.22
C SER A 65 -7.57 -10.99 -17.21
N THR A 66 -8.71 -10.50 -16.66
CA THR A 66 -9.73 -9.81 -17.43
C THR A 66 -9.88 -8.37 -16.94
N ILE A 67 -10.40 -7.48 -17.77
CA ILE A 67 -10.83 -6.15 -17.37
C ILE A 67 -12.35 -6.15 -17.25
N ALA A 68 -12.85 -5.97 -16.04
CA ALA A 68 -14.27 -5.92 -15.73
C ALA A 68 -14.76 -4.47 -15.73
N ALA A 69 -15.55 -4.10 -16.74
CA ALA A 69 -16.30 -2.84 -16.74
C ALA A 69 -17.62 -3.05 -16.00
N VAL A 70 -17.75 -2.37 -14.88
CA VAL A 70 -18.89 -2.53 -13.95
C VAL A 70 -19.79 -1.31 -14.04
N PRO A 71 -21.04 -1.42 -14.45
CA PRO A 71 -21.99 -0.33 -14.35
C PRO A 71 -22.34 -0.03 -12.88
N ALA A 72 -22.85 1.16 -12.60
CA ALA A 72 -23.37 1.44 -11.26
C ALA A 72 -24.48 0.45 -10.90
N GLY A 73 -24.43 -0.08 -9.68
CA GLY A 73 -25.37 -1.11 -9.25
C GLY A 73 -25.33 -1.38 -7.75
N SER A 74 -25.93 -2.48 -7.37
CA SER A 74 -25.96 -2.94 -5.97
C SER A 74 -25.48 -4.38 -5.88
N THR A 75 -24.89 -4.73 -4.73
CA THR A 75 -24.55 -6.12 -4.41
C THR A 75 -25.83 -6.96 -4.19
N PRO A 76 -25.72 -8.28 -4.17
CA PRO A 76 -26.71 -9.13 -3.51
C PRO A 76 -26.99 -8.65 -2.08
N ALA A 77 -28.18 -9.01 -1.58
CA ALA A 77 -28.58 -8.62 -0.23
C ALA A 77 -27.72 -9.32 0.83
N VAL A 78 -27.44 -8.60 1.90
CA VAL A 78 -26.80 -9.12 3.12
C VAL A 78 -27.85 -9.25 4.23
N ALA A 79 -27.57 -10.05 5.26
CA ALA A 79 -28.42 -10.10 6.44
C ALA A 79 -28.26 -8.81 7.27
N ALA A 80 -29.31 -8.41 7.98
CA ALA A 80 -29.23 -7.41 9.04
C ALA A 80 -28.24 -7.88 10.12
N ASN A 81 -27.56 -6.95 10.79
CA ASN A 81 -26.71 -7.29 11.92
C ASN A 81 -27.45 -7.13 13.25
N GLY A 82 -28.34 -8.07 13.56
CA GLY A 82 -29.12 -8.06 14.81
C GLY A 82 -28.31 -8.43 16.07
N THR A 83 -26.98 -8.56 15.97
CA THR A 83 -26.13 -8.95 17.09
C THR A 83 -25.63 -7.74 17.89
N GLY A 84 -25.06 -7.98 19.08
CA GLY A 84 -24.42 -6.96 19.90
C GLY A 84 -23.00 -6.57 19.45
N PHE A 85 -22.50 -7.11 18.33
CA PHE A 85 -21.14 -6.87 17.85
C PHE A 85 -21.13 -6.41 16.39
N PRO A 86 -20.16 -5.57 15.99
CA PRO A 86 -19.97 -5.21 14.59
C PRO A 86 -19.46 -6.40 13.77
N ARG A 87 -19.65 -6.35 12.45
CA ARG A 87 -19.02 -7.28 11.50
C ARG A 87 -18.39 -6.51 10.34
N ILE A 88 -17.51 -7.17 9.59
CA ILE A 88 -16.93 -6.62 8.35
C ILE A 88 -17.45 -7.45 7.19
N ASP A 89 -18.06 -6.78 6.21
CA ASP A 89 -18.49 -7.39 4.95
C ASP A 89 -17.47 -7.02 3.85
N ALA A 90 -17.05 -7.99 3.04
CA ALA A 90 -16.20 -7.74 1.88
C ALA A 90 -17.06 -7.63 0.62
N VAL A 91 -17.04 -6.47 -0.03
CA VAL A 91 -17.65 -6.24 -1.34
C VAL A 91 -16.63 -6.50 -2.42
N TRP A 92 -16.96 -7.30 -3.42
CA TRP A 92 -16.03 -7.75 -4.44
C TRP A 92 -16.68 -7.84 -5.82
N VAL A 93 -15.85 -7.95 -6.86
CA VAL A 93 -16.23 -8.18 -8.24
C VAL A 93 -15.44 -9.35 -8.81
N THR A 94 -16.05 -10.12 -9.68
CA THR A 94 -15.40 -11.13 -10.52
C THR A 94 -15.94 -11.05 -11.94
N SER A 95 -15.15 -11.49 -12.91
CA SER A 95 -15.62 -11.72 -14.27
C SER A 95 -15.82 -13.21 -14.48
N HIS A 96 -17.00 -13.59 -14.96
CA HIS A 96 -17.30 -14.96 -15.33
C HIS A 96 -16.81 -15.27 -16.75
N ASP A 97 -16.45 -16.51 -16.98
CA ASP A 97 -16.04 -17.05 -18.28
C ASP A 97 -16.54 -18.51 -18.39
N ARG A 98 -17.48 -18.76 -19.28
CA ARG A 98 -18.03 -20.11 -19.49
C ARG A 98 -16.99 -21.13 -19.90
N ASP A 99 -15.95 -20.72 -20.62
CA ASP A 99 -14.84 -21.59 -20.98
C ASP A 99 -14.04 -22.07 -19.77
N GLN A 100 -14.22 -21.37 -18.63
CA GLN A 100 -13.61 -21.69 -17.33
C GLN A 100 -14.60 -22.36 -16.36
N GLY A 101 -15.79 -22.72 -16.83
CA GLY A 101 -16.83 -23.38 -16.02
C GLY A 101 -17.71 -22.43 -15.24
N ASP A 102 -17.64 -21.13 -15.47
CA ASP A 102 -18.57 -20.15 -14.87
C ASP A 102 -19.98 -20.27 -15.51
N PRO A 103 -21.04 -19.81 -14.82
CA PRO A 103 -22.42 -19.98 -15.30
C PRO A 103 -22.73 -19.13 -16.54
N ASP A 104 -21.99 -18.04 -16.75
CA ASP A 104 -22.22 -17.06 -17.80
C ASP A 104 -20.92 -16.35 -18.18
N ASN A 105 -20.98 -15.27 -18.99
CA ASN A 105 -19.87 -14.42 -19.39
C ASN A 105 -20.08 -12.99 -18.90
N HIS A 106 -20.64 -12.81 -17.71
CA HIS A 106 -20.92 -11.50 -17.13
C HIS A 106 -19.93 -11.10 -16.03
N VAL A 107 -19.91 -9.82 -15.74
CA VAL A 107 -19.26 -9.30 -14.52
C VAL A 107 -20.26 -9.46 -13.37
N ALA A 108 -19.85 -10.11 -12.30
CA ALA A 108 -20.66 -10.32 -11.11
C ALA A 108 -20.14 -9.50 -9.93
N LEU A 109 -21.02 -8.67 -9.35
CA LEU A 109 -20.81 -8.05 -8.05
C LEU A 109 -21.23 -9.02 -6.96
N GLY A 110 -20.45 -9.10 -5.89
CA GLY A 110 -20.75 -9.95 -4.77
C GLY A 110 -20.41 -9.31 -3.43
N VAL A 111 -20.87 -9.97 -2.38
CA VAL A 111 -20.55 -9.62 -1.00
C VAL A 111 -20.38 -10.87 -0.16
N THR A 112 -19.32 -10.90 0.63
CA THR A 112 -19.08 -11.94 1.63
C THR A 112 -19.25 -11.32 3.00
N GLN A 113 -20.22 -11.83 3.76
CA GLN A 113 -20.49 -11.35 5.11
C GLN A 113 -19.48 -11.93 6.10
N GLY A 114 -18.94 -11.08 6.96
CA GLY A 114 -18.07 -11.52 8.04
C GLY A 114 -18.85 -11.98 9.26
N ALA A 115 -18.16 -12.62 10.19
CA ALA A 115 -18.72 -13.00 11.49
C ALA A 115 -18.74 -11.78 12.44
N PRO A 116 -19.86 -11.51 13.13
CA PRO A 116 -19.90 -10.49 14.17
C PRO A 116 -18.98 -10.85 15.35
N ALA A 117 -18.14 -9.89 15.77
CA ALA A 117 -17.23 -10.04 16.90
C ALA A 117 -16.87 -8.67 17.50
N ALA A 118 -16.35 -8.65 18.74
CA ALA A 118 -15.82 -7.42 19.36
C ALA A 118 -14.71 -6.80 18.52
N SER A 119 -13.87 -7.64 17.93
CA SER A 119 -12.85 -7.29 16.91
C SER A 119 -13.07 -8.17 15.68
N PRO A 120 -13.97 -7.76 14.75
CA PRO A 120 -14.31 -8.60 13.61
C PRO A 120 -13.14 -8.70 12.63
N ALA A 121 -12.90 -9.91 12.12
CA ALA A 121 -11.94 -10.16 11.07
C ALA A 121 -12.56 -9.91 9.69
N ARG A 122 -11.74 -9.57 8.71
CA ARG A 122 -12.14 -9.51 7.30
C ARG A 122 -12.46 -10.91 6.79
N PRO A 123 -13.60 -11.12 6.13
CA PRO A 123 -13.94 -12.43 5.60
C PRO A 123 -13.08 -12.76 4.37
N ALA A 124 -12.83 -14.05 4.16
CA ALA A 124 -12.26 -14.52 2.90
C ALA A 124 -13.26 -14.33 1.76
N VAL A 125 -12.79 -13.88 0.61
CA VAL A 125 -13.58 -13.76 -0.62
C VAL A 125 -13.43 -14.98 -1.50
N PRO A 126 -14.32 -15.23 -2.48
CA PRO A 126 -14.16 -16.30 -3.46
C PRO A 126 -12.81 -16.20 -4.20
N ALA A 127 -12.29 -17.34 -4.64
CA ALA A 127 -11.09 -17.38 -5.45
C ALA A 127 -11.25 -16.46 -6.68
N TYR A 128 -10.18 -15.72 -7.01
CA TYR A 128 -10.12 -14.77 -8.13
C TYR A 128 -11.08 -13.57 -8.05
N ALA A 129 -11.79 -13.39 -6.94
CA ALA A 129 -12.57 -12.18 -6.71
C ALA A 129 -11.66 -11.00 -6.38
N THR A 130 -11.92 -9.85 -6.99
CA THR A 130 -11.23 -8.59 -6.69
C THR A 130 -12.03 -7.82 -5.65
N VAL A 131 -11.44 -7.58 -4.49
CA VAL A 131 -12.07 -6.81 -3.41
C VAL A 131 -12.18 -5.35 -3.82
N LEU A 132 -13.37 -4.76 -3.63
CA LEU A 132 -13.63 -3.33 -3.85
C LEU A 132 -13.55 -2.54 -2.55
N ALA A 133 -14.12 -3.09 -1.47
CA ALA A 133 -14.05 -2.50 -0.14
C ALA A 133 -14.36 -3.51 0.96
N TYR A 134 -13.83 -3.25 2.14
CA TYR A 134 -14.26 -3.84 3.39
C TYR A 134 -15.16 -2.83 4.12
N MET A 135 -16.40 -3.24 4.41
CA MET A 135 -17.44 -2.39 4.99
C MET A 135 -17.77 -2.87 6.40
N ARG A 136 -17.53 -2.01 7.39
CA ARG A 136 -17.84 -2.30 8.79
C ARG A 136 -19.30 -1.97 9.07
N LEU A 137 -20.11 -2.98 9.34
CA LEU A 137 -21.51 -2.84 9.69
C LEU A 137 -21.66 -2.91 11.22
N PRO A 138 -22.17 -1.85 11.88
CA PRO A 138 -22.25 -1.81 13.34
C PRO A 138 -23.23 -2.82 13.90
N ALA A 139 -23.15 -3.06 15.21
CA ALA A 139 -24.13 -3.83 15.97
C ALA A 139 -25.54 -3.23 15.82
N GLY A 140 -26.56 -4.07 15.74
CA GLY A 140 -27.96 -3.65 15.62
C GLY A 140 -28.33 -3.00 14.29
N ALA A 141 -27.49 -3.02 13.28
CA ALA A 141 -27.76 -2.39 11.98
C ALA A 141 -28.85 -3.14 11.23
N THR A 142 -29.87 -2.40 10.81
CA THR A 142 -31.02 -2.90 10.03
C THR A 142 -30.93 -2.58 8.54
N THR A 143 -29.98 -1.72 8.15
CA THR A 143 -29.66 -1.36 6.77
C THR A 143 -28.15 -1.19 6.62
N THR A 144 -27.65 -1.21 5.39
CA THR A 144 -26.23 -0.96 5.13
C THR A 144 -25.87 0.53 5.15
N ALA A 145 -26.84 1.46 5.21
CA ALA A 145 -26.60 2.90 5.35
C ALA A 145 -25.73 3.25 6.58
N GLN A 146 -25.78 2.39 7.61
CA GLN A 146 -25.02 2.53 8.84
C GLN A 146 -23.58 2.01 8.71
N ALA A 147 -23.22 1.37 7.58
CA ALA A 147 -21.88 0.84 7.37
C ALA A 147 -20.88 1.95 7.07
N THR A 148 -19.69 1.79 7.61
CA THR A 148 -18.51 2.65 7.31
C THR A 148 -17.49 1.87 6.53
N MET A 149 -16.78 2.53 5.62
CA MET A 149 -15.66 1.89 4.92
C MET A 149 -14.50 1.71 5.89
N GLU A 150 -14.08 0.46 6.09
CA GLU A 150 -12.90 0.14 6.90
C GLU A 150 -11.63 0.19 6.06
N ALA A 151 -11.70 -0.35 4.84
CA ALA A 151 -10.62 -0.26 3.87
C ALA A 151 -11.17 -0.33 2.44
N ARG A 152 -10.50 0.33 1.52
CA ARG A 152 -10.70 0.17 0.08
C ARG A 152 -9.92 -1.06 -0.39
N GLY A 153 -10.38 -1.71 -1.46
CA GLY A 153 -9.61 -2.72 -2.18
C GLY A 153 -8.39 -2.12 -2.88
N ASP A 154 -7.42 -2.97 -3.20
CA ASP A 154 -6.17 -2.56 -3.81
C ASP A 154 -6.38 -1.97 -5.21
N ALA A 155 -5.53 -1.02 -5.60
CA ALA A 155 -5.49 -0.53 -6.97
C ALA A 155 -4.76 -1.54 -7.88
N ALA A 156 -5.29 -1.75 -9.09
CA ALA A 156 -4.53 -2.42 -10.12
C ALA A 156 -3.42 -1.48 -10.62
N THR A 157 -2.19 -1.98 -10.63
CA THR A 157 -1.04 -1.22 -11.11
C THR A 157 -0.55 -1.81 -12.41
N ALA A 158 -0.35 -0.96 -13.41
CA ALA A 158 0.23 -1.38 -14.68
C ALA A 158 1.70 -1.78 -14.48
N SER A 159 2.18 -2.72 -15.30
CA SER A 159 3.60 -3.07 -15.34
C SER A 159 4.45 -1.82 -15.60
N GLY A 160 5.42 -1.56 -14.73
CA GLY A 160 6.20 -0.31 -14.72
C GLY A 160 5.46 0.93 -14.18
N GLY A 161 4.21 0.78 -13.75
CA GLY A 161 3.49 1.83 -13.04
C GLY A 161 3.95 1.95 -11.58
N THR A 162 3.75 3.14 -11.00
CA THR A 162 4.11 3.43 -9.60
C THR A 162 2.88 3.77 -8.77
N LEU A 163 2.90 3.46 -7.48
CA LEU A 163 1.88 3.84 -6.50
C LEU A 163 2.12 5.25 -5.93
N GLY A 164 3.24 5.90 -6.31
CA GLY A 164 3.63 7.21 -5.83
C GLY A 164 4.15 7.18 -4.39
N LEU A 165 3.77 8.17 -3.58
CA LEU A 165 4.16 8.22 -2.16
C LEU A 165 3.40 7.13 -1.38
N LEU A 166 4.14 6.19 -0.82
CA LEU A 166 3.58 5.11 0.00
C LEU A 166 3.35 5.54 1.45
N GLY A 167 4.19 6.42 1.97
CA GLY A 167 4.06 6.94 3.32
C GLY A 167 5.19 7.88 3.70
N GLU A 168 4.93 8.67 4.74
CA GLU A 168 5.91 9.60 5.30
C GLU A 168 5.78 9.68 6.82
N ALA A 169 6.87 10.01 7.49
CA ALA A 169 6.91 10.30 8.91
C ALA A 169 7.94 11.39 9.20
N ALA A 170 7.68 12.18 10.22
CA ALA A 170 8.58 13.25 10.64
C ALA A 170 8.65 13.36 12.17
N LEU A 171 9.78 13.83 12.65
CA LEU A 171 9.96 14.31 14.00
C LEU A 171 9.54 15.78 14.06
N ASN A 172 8.48 16.08 14.78
CA ASN A 172 7.93 17.42 14.93
C ASN A 172 8.29 18.03 16.30
N ALA A 173 9.48 17.74 16.81
CA ALA A 173 9.99 18.28 18.07
C ALA A 173 11.51 18.20 18.11
N ASP A 174 12.14 19.14 18.81
CA ASP A 174 13.57 19.12 19.08
C ASP A 174 13.96 17.89 19.88
N LYS A 175 15.07 17.27 19.50
CA LYS A 175 15.71 16.18 20.27
C LYS A 175 17.15 16.51 20.54
N ARG A 176 17.55 16.35 21.80
CA ARG A 176 18.92 16.57 22.24
C ARG A 176 19.52 15.28 22.79
N ILE A 177 20.80 15.06 22.50
CA ILE A 177 21.65 14.12 23.21
C ILE A 177 22.77 14.86 23.92
N SER A 178 23.07 14.47 25.15
CA SER A 178 24.24 14.93 25.88
C SER A 178 25.45 14.12 25.46
N THR A 179 26.63 14.72 25.59
CA THR A 179 27.94 14.10 25.28
C THR A 179 28.20 12.81 26.06
N GLY A 180 28.93 11.87 25.48
CA GLY A 180 29.58 10.75 26.17
C GLY A 180 28.97 9.39 25.97
N GLY A 181 28.09 9.19 24.98
CA GLY A 181 27.54 7.89 24.61
C GLY A 181 28.39 7.13 23.59
N SER A 182 28.57 5.84 23.79
CA SER A 182 28.95 4.91 22.74
C SER A 182 27.91 4.89 21.63
N TRP A 183 28.28 4.39 20.46
CA TRP A 183 27.40 4.10 19.33
C TRP A 183 26.04 3.57 19.76
N SER A 184 25.02 4.39 19.73
CA SER A 184 23.64 3.98 19.94
C SER A 184 22.71 4.88 19.13
N ASP A 185 21.62 4.32 18.69
CA ASP A 185 20.55 5.10 18.13
C ASP A 185 20.01 6.02 19.22
N PHE A 186 20.02 7.29 18.95
CA PHE A 186 19.44 8.27 19.84
C PHE A 186 18.03 8.68 19.40
N TYR A 187 17.69 8.39 18.13
CA TYR A 187 16.35 8.63 17.61
C TYR A 187 16.04 7.74 16.40
N THR A 188 14.77 7.34 16.31
CA THR A 188 14.22 6.60 15.17
C THR A 188 12.96 7.28 14.66
N VAL A 189 12.84 7.44 13.35
CA VAL A 189 11.62 7.85 12.64
C VAL A 189 11.13 6.65 11.86
N ALA A 190 9.87 6.25 12.07
CA ALA A 190 9.31 5.05 11.46
C ALA A 190 8.03 5.35 10.68
N VAL A 191 7.85 4.66 9.56
CA VAL A 191 6.62 4.67 8.76
C VAL A 191 6.26 3.25 8.35
N THR A 192 4.97 2.93 8.38
CA THR A 192 4.46 1.66 7.88
C THR A 192 3.87 1.86 6.49
N VAL A 193 4.31 1.05 5.54
CA VAL A 193 3.85 1.07 4.15
C VAL A 193 3.36 -0.30 3.73
N THR A 194 2.53 -0.36 2.69
CA THR A 194 2.03 -1.62 2.14
C THR A 194 2.21 -1.62 0.63
N VAL A 195 2.77 -2.69 0.10
CA VAL A 195 2.90 -2.91 -1.35
C VAL A 195 2.15 -4.19 -1.75
N PRO A 196 1.42 -4.18 -2.89
CA PRO A 196 0.59 -5.32 -3.31
C PRO A 196 1.42 -6.49 -3.86
N SER A 197 2.65 -6.21 -4.26
CA SER A 197 3.61 -7.17 -4.83
C SER A 197 5.03 -6.76 -4.50
N ARG A 198 6.00 -7.41 -5.11
CA ARG A 198 7.40 -6.98 -5.03
C ARG A 198 7.58 -5.67 -5.80
N HIS A 199 7.99 -4.62 -5.11
CA HIS A 199 8.21 -3.28 -5.63
C HIS A 199 9.60 -2.77 -5.29
N LEU A 200 10.21 -2.04 -6.23
CA LEU A 200 11.35 -1.20 -5.93
C LEU A 200 10.84 0.07 -5.26
N VAL A 201 11.40 0.43 -4.12
CA VAL A 201 11.05 1.68 -3.43
C VAL A 201 12.29 2.53 -3.24
N ARG A 202 12.09 3.85 -3.33
CA ARG A 202 13.07 4.85 -2.94
C ARG A 202 12.66 5.41 -1.57
N VAL A 203 13.64 5.49 -0.69
CA VAL A 203 13.48 6.07 0.65
C VAL A 203 14.30 7.34 0.70
N ASP A 204 13.63 8.48 0.78
CA ASP A 204 14.25 9.78 1.00
C ASP A 204 14.23 10.10 2.50
N TYR A 205 15.36 10.51 3.05
CA TYR A 205 15.50 10.82 4.47
C TYR A 205 16.38 12.04 4.72
N ARG A 206 16.03 12.81 5.74
CA ARG A 206 16.72 14.04 6.10
C ARG A 206 16.72 14.27 7.61
N ALA A 207 17.67 15.07 8.08
CA ALA A 207 17.61 15.66 9.41
C ALA A 207 18.32 17.01 9.45
N THR A 208 17.79 17.94 10.25
CA THR A 208 18.44 19.20 10.57
C THR A 208 19.19 19.06 11.87
N LEU A 209 20.48 19.25 11.82
CA LEU A 209 21.41 18.99 12.91
C LEU A 209 22.15 20.25 13.31
N VAL A 210 22.36 20.40 14.62
CA VAL A 210 23.20 21.43 15.19
C VAL A 210 23.91 20.90 16.44
N THR A 211 25.12 21.38 16.68
CA THR A 211 25.81 21.18 17.95
C THR A 211 25.42 22.32 18.89
N PRO A 212 24.86 22.06 20.11
CA PRO A 212 24.39 23.08 21.00
C PRO A 212 25.50 24.06 21.41
N GLY A 213 25.20 25.31 21.26
CA GLY A 213 25.77 26.56 21.66
C GLY A 213 27.21 26.72 22.18
N GLY A 214 27.89 27.72 21.67
CA GLY A 214 29.08 28.32 22.26
C GLY A 214 30.43 27.67 21.97
N ASN A 215 30.44 26.56 21.25
CA ASN A 215 31.64 25.73 21.07
C ASN A 215 32.10 25.66 19.62
N THR A 216 33.43 25.52 19.43
CA THR A 216 34.08 25.34 18.11
C THR A 216 34.17 23.87 17.69
N GLY A 217 33.50 22.95 18.43
CA GLY A 217 33.57 21.51 18.21
C GLY A 217 32.65 21.03 17.09
N TRP A 218 32.81 19.79 16.73
CA TRP A 218 32.02 19.06 15.75
C TRP A 218 31.45 17.80 16.37
N THR A 219 30.35 17.36 15.80
CA THR A 219 29.71 16.07 16.13
C THR A 219 29.32 15.39 14.82
N ARG A 220 29.20 14.10 14.83
CA ARG A 220 28.84 13.33 13.66
C ARG A 220 27.70 12.37 13.98
N VAL A 221 26.71 12.35 13.07
CA VAL A 221 25.60 11.39 13.07
C VAL A 221 25.83 10.40 11.96
N ARG A 222 25.52 9.15 12.21
CA ARG A 222 25.47 8.11 11.22
C ARG A 222 24.03 7.66 11.01
N PRO A 223 23.30 8.25 10.04
CA PRO A 223 21.99 7.76 9.68
C PRO A 223 22.11 6.43 8.93
N TYR A 224 21.13 5.57 9.11
CA TYR A 224 20.91 4.36 8.32
C TYR A 224 19.44 3.99 8.31
N LEU A 225 19.03 3.15 7.35
CA LEU A 225 17.66 2.68 7.20
C LEU A 225 17.56 1.21 7.58
N THR A 226 16.42 0.83 8.15
CA THR A 226 16.00 -0.56 8.29
C THR A 226 14.63 -0.78 7.64
N VAL A 227 14.42 -2.01 7.17
CA VAL A 227 13.11 -2.52 6.75
C VAL A 227 12.84 -3.76 7.59
N ASP A 228 11.75 -3.75 8.33
CA ASP A 228 11.35 -4.84 9.25
C ASP A 228 12.49 -5.25 10.21
N GLY A 229 13.25 -4.25 10.67
CA GLY A 229 14.40 -4.43 11.56
C GLY A 229 15.71 -4.84 10.87
N ALA A 230 15.70 -5.16 9.56
CA ALA A 230 16.91 -5.49 8.81
C ALA A 230 17.50 -4.24 8.14
N GLU A 231 18.82 -4.03 8.28
CA GLU A 231 19.48 -2.87 7.69
C GLU A 231 19.46 -2.91 6.16
N VAL A 232 19.10 -1.78 5.55
CA VAL A 232 19.14 -1.59 4.10
C VAL A 232 20.58 -1.37 3.66
N ALA A 233 21.12 -2.25 2.83
CA ALA A 233 22.48 -2.15 2.32
C ALA A 233 22.73 -0.82 1.60
N GLY A 234 23.86 -0.16 1.90
CA GLY A 234 24.22 1.11 1.30
C GLY A 234 23.42 2.33 1.81
N SER A 235 22.59 2.19 2.84
CA SER A 235 21.84 3.32 3.43
C SER A 235 22.65 4.18 4.39
N ARG A 236 23.77 3.65 4.95
CA ARG A 236 24.59 4.39 5.92
C ARG A 236 25.23 5.62 5.32
N ARG A 237 25.16 6.74 6.06
CA ARG A 237 25.82 8.00 5.73
C ARG A 237 26.62 8.50 6.93
N LYS A 238 27.36 9.59 6.72
CA LYS A 238 28.03 10.34 7.78
C LYS A 238 27.64 11.80 7.63
N TRP A 239 26.91 12.30 8.59
CA TRP A 239 26.43 13.68 8.61
C TRP A 239 27.12 14.46 9.74
N PRO A 240 27.99 15.43 9.40
CA PRO A 240 28.61 16.30 10.41
C PRO A 240 27.61 17.34 10.90
N ALA A 241 27.73 17.69 12.16
CA ALA A 241 27.07 18.84 12.76
C ALA A 241 28.14 19.74 13.42
N TRP A 242 27.98 21.04 13.30
CA TRP A 242 28.91 22.04 13.80
C TRP A 242 28.23 22.96 14.80
N ALA A 243 29.01 23.63 15.64
CA ALA A 243 28.51 24.72 16.47
C ALA A 243 28.17 25.93 15.61
N GLY A 244 26.99 26.48 15.76
CA GLY A 244 26.54 27.68 15.06
C GLY A 244 25.35 27.42 14.13
N PRO A 245 25.55 27.22 12.81
CA PRO A 245 24.44 27.08 11.89
C PRO A 245 23.78 25.70 12.00
N GLU A 246 22.46 25.70 11.89
CA GLU A 246 21.66 24.50 11.65
C GLU A 246 21.93 24.01 10.23
N LEU A 247 22.27 22.73 10.09
CA LEU A 247 22.55 22.11 8.80
C LEU A 247 21.54 20.99 8.52
N THR A 248 20.81 21.13 7.43
CA THR A 248 19.94 20.06 6.94
C THR A 248 20.72 19.14 6.00
N HIS A 249 20.81 17.90 6.38
CA HIS A 249 21.37 16.83 5.56
C HIS A 249 20.25 15.99 4.97
N SER A 250 20.41 15.56 3.73
CA SER A 250 19.47 14.65 3.07
C SER A 250 20.22 13.54 2.33
N SER A 251 19.58 12.41 2.19
CA SER A 251 20.05 11.29 1.39
C SER A 251 18.88 10.46 0.89
N SER A 252 19.15 9.64 -0.10
CA SER A 252 18.20 8.63 -0.57
C SER A 252 18.87 7.26 -0.71
N CYS A 253 18.05 6.23 -0.67
CA CYS A 253 18.45 4.84 -0.89
C CYS A 253 17.28 4.09 -1.52
N ALA A 254 17.58 3.18 -2.45
CA ALA A 254 16.58 2.29 -3.03
C ALA A 254 16.70 0.89 -2.42
N THR A 255 15.56 0.22 -2.26
CA THR A 255 15.50 -1.17 -1.81
C THR A 255 14.25 -1.83 -2.37
N GLU A 256 14.22 -3.16 -2.40
CA GLU A 256 13.02 -3.91 -2.79
C GLU A 256 12.20 -4.30 -1.56
N LEU A 257 10.89 -4.15 -1.67
CA LEU A 257 9.92 -4.66 -0.69
C LEU A 257 9.16 -5.84 -1.33
N ALA A 258 8.98 -6.92 -0.58
CA ALA A 258 8.09 -8.01 -0.97
C ALA A 258 6.62 -7.56 -0.90
N ALA A 259 5.67 -8.39 -1.39
CA ALA A 259 4.26 -8.12 -1.15
C ALA A 259 3.94 -8.12 0.34
N GLY A 260 3.18 -7.13 0.82
CA GLY A 260 2.76 -7.06 2.22
C GLY A 260 2.98 -5.71 2.86
N GLN A 261 2.84 -5.70 4.18
CA GLN A 261 3.09 -4.54 5.03
C GLN A 261 4.53 -4.57 5.53
N HIS A 262 5.20 -3.43 5.50
CA HIS A 262 6.58 -3.25 5.93
C HIS A 262 6.71 -2.03 6.82
N THR A 263 7.60 -2.10 7.81
CA THR A 263 8.01 -0.95 8.61
C THR A 263 9.38 -0.49 8.13
N VAL A 264 9.43 0.74 7.63
CA VAL A 264 10.66 1.41 7.20
C VAL A 264 11.08 2.40 8.28
N GLU A 265 12.32 2.33 8.75
CA GLU A 265 12.81 3.16 9.84
C GLU A 265 14.09 3.89 9.45
N LEU A 266 14.15 5.18 9.77
CA LEU A 266 15.38 5.95 9.77
C LEU A 266 15.93 5.96 11.18
N HIS A 267 17.10 5.41 11.35
CA HIS A 267 17.88 5.44 12.58
C HIS A 267 18.90 6.56 12.53
N LEU A 268 18.98 7.35 13.58
CA LEU A 268 20.00 8.39 13.76
C LEU A 268 20.90 7.96 14.90
N ALA A 269 22.08 7.44 14.57
CA ALA A 269 23.06 6.98 15.52
C ALA A 269 24.17 8.03 15.74
N TYR A 270 24.54 8.26 16.99
CA TYR A 270 25.70 9.08 17.33
C TYR A 270 26.98 8.37 16.89
N ASP A 271 27.87 9.04 16.17
CA ASP A 271 29.09 8.46 15.60
C ASP A 271 30.38 9.13 16.12
N GLY A 272 30.29 9.90 17.19
CA GLY A 272 31.42 10.56 17.80
C GLY A 272 31.45 12.07 17.61
N GLY A 273 32.38 12.71 18.29
CA GLY A 273 32.55 14.16 18.38
C GLY A 273 32.66 14.60 19.84
N ASP A 274 33.06 15.83 20.06
CA ASP A 274 33.39 16.34 21.39
C ASP A 274 32.18 16.92 22.13
N TRP A 275 31.03 17.06 21.44
CA TRP A 275 29.90 17.83 21.94
C TRP A 275 28.57 17.12 21.73
N GLY A 276 27.55 17.51 22.51
CA GLY A 276 26.19 17.09 22.32
C GLY A 276 25.65 17.45 20.93
N LEU A 277 24.54 16.79 20.55
CA LEU A 277 23.87 16.99 19.28
C LEU A 277 22.42 17.33 19.53
N SER A 278 21.87 18.22 18.71
CA SER A 278 20.41 18.44 18.62
C SER A 278 19.94 18.15 17.22
N ILE A 279 18.79 17.50 17.12
CA ILE A 279 17.92 17.53 15.95
C ILE A 279 16.97 18.70 16.19
N VAL A 280 16.90 19.61 15.24
CA VAL A 280 16.12 20.85 15.37
C VAL A 280 14.91 20.77 14.47
N ASP A 281 13.72 20.89 15.04
CA ASP A 281 12.48 20.91 14.25
C ASP A 281 12.31 22.27 13.52
N GLY A 282 12.53 23.39 14.20
CA GLY A 282 12.42 24.73 13.60
C GLY A 282 11.11 24.98 12.84
N GLY A 283 10.07 24.15 13.04
CA GLY A 283 8.83 24.18 12.26
C GLY A 283 8.93 23.55 10.88
N THR A 284 10.06 22.87 10.55
CA THR A 284 10.32 22.30 9.22
C THR A 284 10.41 20.76 9.22
N GLY A 285 10.16 20.13 10.37
CA GLY A 285 10.34 18.69 10.59
C GLY A 285 11.82 18.33 10.78
N GLY A 286 12.26 18.21 12.04
CA GLY A 286 13.66 18.06 12.44
C GLY A 286 14.35 16.83 11.86
N ALA A 287 13.64 15.72 11.70
CA ALA A 287 14.03 14.55 10.91
C ALA A 287 12.81 14.02 10.17
N ALA A 288 12.98 13.58 8.95
CA ALA A 288 11.87 13.09 8.13
C ALA A 288 12.29 11.92 7.24
N LEU A 289 11.33 11.08 6.94
CA LEU A 289 11.42 9.87 6.14
C LEU A 289 10.22 9.82 5.20
N SER A 290 10.45 9.64 3.90
CA SER A 290 9.41 9.45 2.89
C SER A 290 9.75 8.22 2.05
N VAL A 291 8.77 7.37 1.82
CA VAL A 291 8.91 6.14 1.01
C VAL A 291 8.09 6.29 -0.26
N TRP A 292 8.76 6.19 -1.40
CA TRP A 292 8.20 6.34 -2.74
C TRP A 292 8.28 5.01 -3.48
N ASP A 293 7.21 4.65 -4.15
CA ASP A 293 7.20 3.52 -5.07
C ASP A 293 7.81 3.92 -6.41
N GLU A 294 8.79 3.15 -6.86
CA GLU A 294 9.45 3.31 -8.17
C GLU A 294 8.93 2.27 -9.19
N GLY A 295 8.02 1.40 -8.79
CA GLY A 295 7.34 0.42 -9.63
C GLY A 295 7.58 -1.03 -9.23
N ALA A 296 6.87 -1.94 -9.91
CA ALA A 296 7.01 -3.38 -9.70
C ALA A 296 8.44 -3.84 -10.08
N ALA A 297 9.06 -4.63 -9.20
CA ALA A 297 10.41 -5.18 -9.35
C ALA A 297 10.42 -6.62 -9.89
#